data_4553aaa112d2c4cdf3d49af609cad1ed
#
_entry.id   4553aaa112d2c4cdf3d49af609cad1ed
#
_cell.length_a   1.000
_cell.length_b   1.000
_cell.length_c   1.000
_cell.angle_alpha   90.00
_cell.angle_beta   90.00
_cell.angle_gamma   90.00
#
_symmetry.space_group_name_H-M   'P 1'
#
loop_
_entity.id
_entity.type
_entity.pdbx_description
1 polymer ?
#
loop_
_entity_poly.entity_id
_entity_poly.type
_entity_poly.pdbx_seq_one_letter_code
_entity_poly.pdbx_strand_id
1 'polypeptide(L)'
;MNKLGRYRLIPDRRTGDDYMHRYYLFLKDRKWFPFNLTLHKIVKSDDPIFHDHPWGYMTVILKGGYWEHTPVFDNEGKKFAEFQTWRGPGSIIVRKANEFHWLELDENIGPATTLFFMGPQVRDWGFLVNKTTKKTQWIQHENYLTNYQDYHKRYVEPKIAMSKKKI
;
A
#
# COMPACT_ATOMS: atom_id res chain seq x y z
N MET A 1 2.66 -26.43 6.51
CA MET A 1 3.79 -27.03 5.76
C MET A 1 3.69 -26.62 4.29
N ASN A 2 4.58 -25.72 3.84
CA ASN A 2 4.44 -25.04 2.54
C ASN A 2 5.24 -25.77 1.46
N LYS A 3 4.76 -26.95 1.03
CA LYS A 3 5.47 -27.86 0.10
C LYS A 3 5.70 -27.30 -1.34
N LEU A 4 5.14 -26.14 -1.68
CA LEU A 4 5.23 -25.60 -3.05
C LEU A 4 5.91 -24.24 -3.16
N GLY A 5 6.41 -23.68 -2.07
CA GLY A 5 7.06 -22.37 -2.09
C GLY A 5 6.18 -21.21 -2.63
N ARG A 6 4.87 -21.39 -2.66
CA ARG A 6 3.89 -20.40 -3.20
C ARG A 6 3.38 -19.42 -2.15
N TYR A 7 3.95 -19.41 -0.98
CA TYR A 7 3.61 -18.52 0.11
C TYR A 7 4.77 -17.59 0.45
N ARG A 8 4.46 -16.34 0.76
CA ARG A 8 5.41 -15.37 1.28
C ARG A 8 4.72 -14.53 2.36
N LEU A 9 5.31 -14.49 3.55
CA LEU A 9 4.99 -13.51 4.56
C LEU A 9 5.74 -12.21 4.23
N ILE A 10 5.02 -11.11 4.25
CA ILE A 10 5.57 -9.75 4.13
C ILE A 10 5.47 -9.14 5.51
N PRO A 11 6.59 -8.88 6.19
CA PRO A 11 6.58 -8.26 7.50
C PRO A 11 6.35 -6.75 7.41
N ASP A 12 5.79 -6.20 8.47
CA ASP A 12 5.79 -4.76 8.72
C ASP A 12 7.24 -4.28 8.88
N ARG A 13 7.58 -3.24 8.18
CA ARG A 13 8.97 -2.72 8.11
C ARG A 13 9.45 -2.09 9.41
N ARG A 14 8.53 -1.62 10.24
CA ARG A 14 8.81 -0.96 11.51
C ARG A 14 8.94 -1.95 12.67
N THR A 15 7.96 -2.85 12.79
CA THR A 15 7.83 -3.72 13.95
C THR A 15 8.33 -5.13 13.69
N GLY A 16 8.43 -5.55 12.43
CA GLY A 16 8.72 -6.93 12.04
C GLY A 16 7.53 -7.88 12.17
N ASP A 17 6.39 -7.40 12.67
CA ASP A 17 5.16 -8.19 12.77
C ASP A 17 4.61 -8.55 11.39
N ASP A 18 3.65 -9.47 11.37
CA ASP A 18 2.95 -9.83 10.14
C ASP A 18 2.18 -8.61 9.60
N TYR A 19 2.47 -8.22 8.36
CA TYR A 19 1.73 -7.20 7.62
C TYR A 19 0.79 -7.84 6.60
N MET A 20 1.30 -8.77 5.78
CA MET A 20 0.53 -9.39 4.71
C MET A 20 0.99 -10.82 4.43
N HIS A 21 0.04 -11.74 4.35
CA HIS A 21 0.27 -13.08 3.82
C HIS A 21 -0.05 -13.08 2.33
N ARG A 22 0.90 -13.46 1.48
CA ARG A 22 0.75 -13.53 0.02
C ARG A 22 0.85 -14.97 -0.45
N TYR A 23 -0.17 -15.40 -1.19
CA TYR A 23 -0.22 -16.71 -1.83
C TYR A 23 -0.18 -16.53 -3.35
N TYR A 24 0.82 -17.10 -4.01
CA TYR A 24 0.99 -17.02 -5.45
C TYR A 24 0.10 -18.10 -6.10
N LEU A 25 -0.92 -17.67 -6.83
CA LEU A 25 -1.85 -18.58 -7.51
C LEU A 25 -1.31 -19.03 -8.85
N PHE A 26 -0.46 -18.22 -9.48
CA PHE A 26 0.10 -18.49 -10.80
C PHE A 26 1.62 -18.69 -10.75
N LEU A 27 2.44 -17.64 -10.59
CA LEU A 27 3.90 -17.72 -10.56
C LEU A 27 4.44 -17.15 -9.26
N LYS A 28 5.39 -17.84 -8.64
CA LYS A 28 6.12 -17.30 -7.47
C LYS A 28 7.15 -16.26 -7.90
N ASP A 29 7.89 -16.57 -8.95
CA ASP A 29 8.89 -15.69 -9.54
C ASP A 29 8.51 -15.45 -11.01
N ARG A 30 8.34 -14.18 -11.39
CA ARG A 30 7.85 -13.80 -12.70
C ARG A 30 8.86 -13.04 -13.54
N LYS A 31 10.15 -13.32 -13.39
CA LYS A 31 11.20 -12.57 -14.10
C LYS A 31 10.99 -12.43 -15.60
N TRP A 32 10.33 -13.40 -16.23
CA TRP A 32 10.09 -13.45 -17.66
C TRP A 32 8.61 -13.29 -18.08
N PHE A 33 7.67 -13.35 -17.12
CA PHE A 33 6.24 -13.26 -17.42
C PHE A 33 5.63 -11.95 -16.89
N PRO A 34 4.89 -11.19 -17.75
CA PRO A 34 4.47 -9.83 -17.41
C PRO A 34 3.34 -9.74 -16.37
N PHE A 35 2.62 -10.84 -16.11
CA PHE A 35 1.46 -10.84 -15.23
C PHE A 35 1.65 -11.77 -14.03
N ASN A 36 0.94 -11.49 -12.95
CA ASN A 36 0.84 -12.43 -11.83
C ASN A 36 -0.53 -12.31 -11.15
N LEU A 37 -0.94 -13.41 -10.51
CA LEU A 37 -2.17 -13.49 -9.74
C LEU A 37 -1.82 -14.00 -8.34
N THR A 38 -2.22 -13.25 -7.33
CA THR A 38 -1.95 -13.56 -5.93
C THR A 38 -3.20 -13.38 -5.07
N LEU A 39 -3.31 -14.19 -4.03
CA LEU A 39 -4.25 -13.97 -2.95
C LEU A 39 -3.50 -13.29 -1.80
N HIS A 40 -4.00 -12.17 -1.33
CA HIS A 40 -3.47 -11.46 -0.19
C HIS A 40 -4.42 -11.60 1.00
N LYS A 41 -3.85 -11.81 2.19
CA LYS A 41 -4.53 -11.58 3.47
C LYS A 41 -3.75 -10.46 4.16
N ILE A 42 -4.32 -9.27 4.16
CA ILE A 42 -3.76 -8.07 4.78
C ILE A 42 -4.22 -8.08 6.23
N VAL A 43 -3.28 -8.10 7.16
CA VAL A 43 -3.55 -8.24 8.61
C VAL A 43 -3.19 -6.99 9.40
N LYS A 44 -2.57 -6.01 8.76
CA LYS A 44 -2.17 -4.73 9.37
C LYS A 44 -2.34 -3.60 8.37
N SER A 45 -2.71 -2.41 8.85
CA SER A 45 -2.78 -1.18 8.04
C SER A 45 -1.40 -0.76 7.55
N ASP A 46 -1.36 -0.05 6.43
CA ASP A 46 -0.17 0.67 5.99
C ASP A 46 0.20 1.77 6.99
N ASP A 47 1.46 2.20 6.97
CA ASP A 47 1.79 3.51 7.51
C ASP A 47 1.00 4.58 6.72
N PRO A 48 0.49 5.65 7.37
CA PRO A 48 -0.30 6.70 6.70
C PRO A 48 0.57 7.58 5.79
N ILE A 49 1.24 6.93 4.84
CA ILE A 49 2.06 7.55 3.81
C ILE A 49 1.68 6.99 2.44
N PHE A 50 1.43 7.90 1.51
CA PHE A 50 1.07 7.51 0.16
C PHE A 50 2.22 6.84 -0.57
N HIS A 51 1.94 5.73 -1.23
CA HIS A 51 2.88 5.02 -2.08
C HIS A 51 2.24 4.67 -3.42
N ASP A 52 3.05 4.49 -4.43
CA ASP A 52 2.67 4.00 -5.74
C ASP A 52 3.23 2.58 -5.97
N HIS A 53 3.08 2.05 -7.17
CA HIS A 53 3.48 0.69 -7.51
C HIS A 53 4.33 0.65 -8.78
N PRO A 54 5.19 -0.38 -8.96
CA PRO A 54 5.95 -0.53 -10.19
C PRO A 54 5.11 -1.02 -11.37
N TRP A 55 3.85 -1.38 -11.14
CA TRP A 55 2.89 -1.92 -12.11
C TRP A 55 1.49 -1.35 -11.92
N GLY A 56 0.72 -1.36 -13.00
CA GLY A 56 -0.74 -1.27 -12.88
C GLY A 56 -1.30 -2.58 -12.32
N TYR A 57 -2.41 -2.49 -11.59
CA TYR A 57 -3.01 -3.67 -10.98
C TYR A 57 -4.54 -3.59 -10.91
N MET A 58 -5.14 -4.75 -10.74
CA MET A 58 -6.53 -4.90 -10.35
C MET A 58 -6.60 -5.70 -9.04
N THR A 59 -7.42 -5.27 -8.11
CA THR A 59 -7.71 -6.03 -6.90
C THR A 59 -9.22 -6.22 -6.73
N VAL A 60 -9.60 -7.42 -6.26
CA VAL A 60 -10.98 -7.75 -5.91
C VAL A 60 -11.01 -8.09 -4.43
N ILE A 61 -11.85 -7.41 -3.67
CA ILE A 61 -12.04 -7.68 -2.24
C ILE A 61 -12.94 -8.89 -2.09
N LEU A 62 -12.44 -9.95 -1.46
CA LEU A 62 -13.18 -11.20 -1.26
C LEU A 62 -13.82 -11.27 0.14
N LYS A 63 -13.12 -10.76 1.16
CA LYS A 63 -13.58 -10.78 2.56
C LYS A 63 -12.96 -9.64 3.34
N GLY A 64 -13.66 -9.16 4.38
CA GLY A 64 -13.23 -8.01 5.18
C GLY A 64 -13.33 -6.71 4.38
N GLY A 65 -12.28 -5.94 4.37
CA GLY A 65 -12.19 -4.69 3.63
C GLY A 65 -11.19 -3.74 4.24
N TYR A 66 -11.07 -2.57 3.64
CA TYR A 66 -10.21 -1.49 4.11
C TYR A 66 -10.70 -0.12 3.63
N TRP A 67 -10.33 0.90 4.34
CA TRP A 67 -10.38 2.26 3.86
C TRP A 67 -9.18 2.53 2.96
N GLU A 68 -9.46 2.86 1.71
CA GLU A 68 -8.43 3.29 0.76
C GLU A 68 -8.35 4.82 0.79
N HIS A 69 -7.18 5.33 1.14
CA HIS A 69 -6.88 6.75 1.14
C HIS A 69 -6.15 7.12 -0.16
N THR A 70 -6.63 8.14 -0.83
CA THR A 70 -6.04 8.66 -2.08
C THR A 70 -5.78 10.16 -1.96
N PRO A 71 -4.63 10.66 -2.47
CA PRO A 71 -4.31 12.08 -2.38
C PRO A 71 -5.06 12.89 -3.43
N VAL A 72 -5.42 14.11 -3.07
CA VAL A 72 -5.92 15.13 -4.01
C VAL A 72 -4.84 16.19 -4.18
N PHE A 73 -4.50 16.49 -5.43
CA PHE A 73 -3.50 17.49 -5.78
C PHE A 73 -4.17 18.74 -6.33
N ASP A 74 -3.59 19.90 -6.02
CA ASP A 74 -3.93 21.16 -6.68
C ASP A 74 -3.27 21.25 -8.07
N ASN A 75 -3.52 22.36 -8.76
CA ASN A 75 -2.96 22.61 -10.10
C ASN A 75 -1.43 22.76 -10.12
N GLU A 76 -0.81 22.95 -8.95
CA GLU A 76 0.65 23.03 -8.77
C GLU A 76 1.28 21.68 -8.40
N GLY A 77 0.46 20.62 -8.34
CA GLY A 77 0.89 19.28 -7.95
C GLY A 77 1.16 19.12 -6.44
N LYS A 78 0.65 20.04 -5.62
CA LYS A 78 0.74 19.93 -4.16
C LYS A 78 -0.47 19.17 -3.63
N LYS A 79 -0.22 18.17 -2.75
CA LYS A 79 -1.31 17.50 -2.03
C LYS A 79 -1.98 18.49 -1.06
N PHE A 80 -3.26 18.73 -1.24
CA PHE A 80 -4.04 19.61 -0.36
C PHE A 80 -5.12 18.87 0.44
N ALA A 81 -5.57 17.70 -0.02
CA ALA A 81 -6.59 16.90 0.64
C ALA A 81 -6.34 15.41 0.42
N GLU A 82 -7.17 14.58 1.03
CA GLU A 82 -7.26 13.15 0.71
C GLU A 82 -8.72 12.69 0.75
N PHE A 83 -9.04 11.75 -0.14
CA PHE A 83 -10.28 11.01 -0.10
C PHE A 83 -10.08 9.69 0.60
N GLN A 84 -11.10 9.29 1.34
CA GLN A 84 -11.24 8.03 2.03
C GLN A 84 -12.41 7.27 1.41
N THR A 85 -12.16 6.07 0.91
CA THR A 85 -13.18 5.25 0.27
C THR A 85 -13.17 3.85 0.87
N TRP A 86 -14.32 3.41 1.39
CA TRP A 86 -14.46 2.04 1.85
C TRP A 86 -14.45 1.05 0.68
N ARG A 87 -13.61 0.03 0.79
CA ARG A 87 -13.48 -1.08 -0.16
C ARG A 87 -13.86 -2.38 0.54
N GLY A 88 -15.14 -2.72 0.48
CA GLY A 88 -15.70 -3.95 1.04
C GLY A 88 -15.76 -5.10 0.05
N PRO A 89 -16.27 -6.28 0.47
CA PRO A 89 -16.42 -7.46 -0.38
C PRO A 89 -17.18 -7.16 -1.67
N GLY A 90 -16.68 -7.68 -2.81
CA GLY A 90 -17.20 -7.40 -4.13
C GLY A 90 -16.65 -6.14 -4.80
N SER A 91 -15.93 -5.27 -4.08
CA SER A 91 -15.26 -4.11 -4.69
C SER A 91 -14.17 -4.58 -5.67
N ILE A 92 -14.17 -4.00 -6.87
CA ILE A 92 -13.14 -4.18 -7.89
C ILE A 92 -12.45 -2.84 -8.07
N ILE A 93 -11.15 -2.80 -7.82
CA ILE A 93 -10.33 -1.60 -7.91
C ILE A 93 -9.26 -1.80 -8.99
N VAL A 94 -9.19 -0.88 -9.95
CA VAL A 94 -8.15 -0.85 -10.98
C VAL A 94 -7.31 0.41 -10.76
N ARG A 95 -5.97 0.24 -10.73
CA ARG A 95 -5.02 1.33 -10.51
C ARG A 95 -3.91 1.30 -11.55
N LYS A 96 -3.52 2.48 -11.99
CA LYS A 96 -2.28 2.67 -12.76
C LYS A 96 -1.08 2.64 -11.83
N ALA A 97 0.10 2.37 -12.37
CA ALA A 97 1.35 2.29 -11.61
C ALA A 97 1.68 3.59 -10.82
N ASN A 98 1.31 4.76 -11.35
CA ASN A 98 1.59 6.06 -10.76
C ASN A 98 0.47 6.63 -9.88
N GLU A 99 -0.55 5.86 -9.56
CA GLU A 99 -1.62 6.28 -8.65
C GLU A 99 -1.22 5.96 -7.21
N PHE A 100 -1.31 6.98 -6.37
CA PHE A 100 -0.91 6.91 -4.96
C PHE A 100 -2.06 6.52 -4.07
N HIS A 101 -1.79 5.67 -3.08
CA HIS A 101 -2.73 5.33 -2.02
C HIS A 101 -2.01 4.85 -0.75
N TRP A 102 -2.76 4.64 0.31
CA TRP A 102 -2.44 3.81 1.46
C TRP A 102 -3.71 3.17 2.01
N LEU A 103 -3.57 2.05 2.74
CA LEU A 103 -4.69 1.23 3.19
C LEU A 103 -4.80 1.23 4.72
N GLU A 104 -6.01 1.43 5.22
CA GLU A 104 -6.34 1.38 6.64
C GLU A 104 -7.37 0.28 6.89
N LEU A 105 -7.01 -0.72 7.69
CA LEU A 105 -7.95 -1.74 8.13
C LEU A 105 -8.89 -1.17 9.19
N ASP A 106 -10.16 -1.58 9.14
CA ASP A 106 -11.11 -1.32 10.21
C ASP A 106 -10.92 -2.38 11.31
N GLU A 107 -10.59 -1.95 12.52
CA GLU A 107 -10.32 -2.83 13.66
C GLU A 107 -11.54 -3.70 14.03
N ASN A 108 -12.76 -3.22 13.79
CA ASN A 108 -13.99 -3.96 14.07
C ASN A 108 -14.28 -5.04 13.02
N ILE A 109 -13.75 -4.91 11.80
CA ILE A 109 -13.95 -5.84 10.69
C ILE A 109 -12.78 -6.83 10.61
N GLY A 110 -11.57 -6.37 10.92
CA GLY A 110 -10.35 -7.16 10.91
C GLY A 110 -9.72 -7.33 9.53
N PRO A 111 -9.01 -8.45 9.29
CA PRO A 111 -8.19 -8.64 8.09
C PRO A 111 -8.97 -8.60 6.77
N ALA A 112 -8.37 -7.99 5.75
CA ALA A 112 -8.90 -8.01 4.38
C ALA A 112 -8.28 -9.16 3.56
N THR A 113 -9.12 -9.89 2.83
CA THR A 113 -8.67 -10.90 1.86
C THR A 113 -8.98 -10.41 0.45
N THR A 114 -7.97 -10.37 -0.40
CA THR A 114 -8.09 -9.82 -1.76
C THR A 114 -7.47 -10.73 -2.79
N LEU A 115 -8.08 -10.78 -3.97
CA LEU A 115 -7.47 -11.33 -5.17
C LEU A 115 -6.77 -10.19 -5.91
N PHE A 116 -5.48 -10.32 -6.15
CA PHE A 116 -4.64 -9.25 -6.67
C PHE A 116 -3.98 -9.67 -7.98
N PHE A 117 -4.32 -8.99 -9.06
CA PHE A 117 -3.77 -9.17 -10.39
C PHE A 117 -2.76 -8.06 -10.70
N MET A 118 -1.51 -8.43 -10.88
CA MET A 118 -0.40 -7.51 -11.22
C MET A 118 -0.13 -7.49 -12.71
N GLY A 119 -0.06 -6.32 -13.30
CA GLY A 119 0.43 -6.09 -14.66
C GLY A 119 1.96 -6.12 -14.78
N PRO A 120 2.52 -5.81 -15.95
CA PRO A 120 3.96 -5.72 -16.16
C PRO A 120 4.58 -4.60 -15.34
N GLN A 121 5.83 -4.79 -14.94
CA GLN A 121 6.61 -3.71 -14.33
C GLN A 121 6.94 -2.65 -15.39
N VAL A 122 6.55 -1.42 -15.14
CA VAL A 122 6.71 -0.30 -16.09
C VAL A 122 7.54 0.85 -15.53
N ARG A 123 7.80 0.85 -14.21
CA ARG A 123 8.57 1.91 -13.52
C ARG A 123 9.10 1.42 -12.17
N ASP A 124 9.93 2.24 -11.53
CA ASP A 124 10.18 2.15 -10.10
C ASP A 124 8.99 2.70 -9.32
N TRP A 125 8.89 2.32 -8.06
CA TRP A 125 7.87 2.78 -7.14
C TRP A 125 8.47 3.49 -5.92
N GLY A 126 7.64 4.20 -5.17
CA GLY A 126 8.12 4.95 -4.03
C GLY A 126 7.01 5.56 -3.18
N PHE A 127 7.41 6.47 -2.35
CA PHE A 127 6.57 7.12 -1.35
C PHE A 127 6.45 8.62 -1.61
N LEU A 128 5.28 9.15 -1.31
CA LEU A 128 4.98 10.56 -1.46
C LEU A 128 5.08 11.25 -0.09
N VAL A 129 6.10 12.06 0.11
CA VAL A 129 6.34 12.79 1.35
C VAL A 129 6.13 14.28 1.18
N ASN A 130 5.66 14.95 2.22
CA ASN A 130 5.57 16.40 2.23
C ASN A 130 6.86 16.97 2.84
N LYS A 131 7.74 17.50 2.01
CA LYS A 131 9.01 18.09 2.44
C LYS A 131 8.83 19.38 3.25
N THR A 132 7.78 20.12 2.96
CA THR A 132 7.33 21.33 3.68
C THR A 132 5.82 21.46 3.50
N THR A 133 5.18 22.41 4.18
CA THR A 133 3.76 22.75 3.97
C THR A 133 3.44 23.15 2.52
N LYS A 134 4.46 23.32 1.67
CA LYS A 134 4.32 23.85 0.31
C LYS A 134 4.78 22.92 -0.81
N LYS A 135 5.41 21.75 -0.52
CA LYS A 135 5.94 20.90 -1.60
C LYS A 135 5.86 19.41 -1.26
N THR A 136 5.20 18.65 -2.14
CA THR A 136 5.17 17.19 -2.11
C THR A 136 6.34 16.64 -2.93
N GLN A 137 7.01 15.61 -2.43
CA GLN A 137 8.13 14.96 -3.10
C GLN A 137 7.92 13.45 -3.16
N TRP A 138 8.15 12.86 -4.33
CA TRP A 138 8.28 11.43 -4.49
C TRP A 138 9.69 10.97 -4.11
N ILE A 139 9.79 9.90 -3.33
CA ILE A 139 11.05 9.28 -2.92
C ILE A 139 11.01 7.82 -3.32
N GLN A 140 12.00 7.37 -4.11
CA GLN A 140 12.14 5.97 -4.51
C GLN A 140 12.17 5.05 -3.29
N HIS A 141 11.55 3.87 -3.41
CA HIS A 141 11.34 2.95 -2.29
C HIS A 141 12.64 2.51 -1.60
N GLU A 142 13.73 2.22 -2.33
CA GLU A 142 15.01 1.84 -1.73
C GLU A 142 15.59 2.94 -0.86
N ASN A 143 15.55 4.18 -1.35
CA ASN A 143 16.01 5.35 -0.58
C ASN A 143 15.14 5.56 0.67
N TYR A 144 13.82 5.46 0.52
CA TYR A 144 12.91 5.57 1.65
C TYR A 144 13.19 4.49 2.70
N LEU A 145 13.39 3.24 2.28
CA LEU A 145 13.63 2.12 3.19
C LEU A 145 14.99 2.19 3.89
N THR A 146 16.03 2.63 3.19
CA THR A 146 17.36 2.82 3.79
C THR A 146 17.34 3.88 4.88
N ASN A 147 16.49 4.92 4.73
CA ASN A 147 16.36 6.01 5.68
C ASN A 147 15.02 5.96 6.45
N TYR A 148 14.43 4.78 6.59
CA TYR A 148 13.06 4.59 7.10
C TYR A 148 12.82 5.27 8.45
N GLN A 149 13.74 5.12 9.42
CA GLN A 149 13.61 5.68 10.77
C GLN A 149 13.47 7.21 10.73
N ASP A 150 14.30 7.88 9.94
CA ASP A 150 14.26 9.34 9.80
C ASP A 150 12.98 9.81 9.10
N TYR A 151 12.61 9.15 7.98
CA TYR A 151 11.39 9.47 7.25
C TYR A 151 10.13 9.17 8.07
N HIS A 152 10.09 8.04 8.79
CA HIS A 152 8.97 7.68 9.65
C HIS A 152 8.75 8.74 10.73
N LYS A 153 9.78 9.08 11.49
CA LYS A 153 9.74 10.12 12.53
C LYS A 153 9.29 11.47 11.97
N ARG A 154 9.77 11.83 10.80
CA ARG A 154 9.51 13.15 10.20
C ARG A 154 8.12 13.28 9.57
N TYR A 155 7.62 12.22 8.92
CA TYR A 155 6.43 12.30 8.06
C TYR A 155 5.24 11.45 8.51
N VAL A 156 5.46 10.40 9.29
CA VAL A 156 4.43 9.45 9.72
C VAL A 156 3.96 9.70 11.14
N GLU A 157 4.88 9.77 12.11
CA GLU A 157 4.53 9.98 13.52
C GLU A 157 3.67 11.21 13.78
N PRO A 158 3.92 12.38 13.14
CA PRO A 158 3.05 13.55 13.35
C PRO A 158 1.61 13.31 12.90
N LYS A 159 1.38 12.53 11.84
CA LYS A 159 0.03 12.20 11.37
C LYS A 159 -0.70 11.27 12.33
N ILE A 160 0.00 10.26 12.84
CA ILE A 160 -0.55 9.32 13.84
C ILE A 160 -0.92 10.09 15.12
N ALA A 161 -0.07 11.00 15.57
CA ALA A 161 -0.34 11.82 16.75
C ALA A 161 -1.56 12.75 16.55
N MET A 162 -1.76 13.28 15.35
CA MET A 162 -2.91 14.14 15.03
C MET A 162 -4.21 13.34 14.94
N SER A 163 -4.19 12.11 14.41
CA SER A 163 -5.39 11.27 14.34
C SER A 163 -5.90 10.87 15.71
N LYS A 164 -4.99 10.55 16.65
CA LYS A 164 -5.34 10.21 18.04
C LYS A 164 -5.93 11.38 18.87
N LYS A 165 -5.73 12.62 18.44
CA LYS A 165 -6.31 13.81 19.12
C LYS A 165 -7.73 14.16 18.64
N LYS A 166 -8.25 13.46 17.62
CA LYS A 166 -9.59 13.70 17.06
C LYS A 166 -10.64 12.74 17.60
N ILE A 167 -10.26 11.84 18.51
CA ILE A 167 -11.13 10.95 19.28
C ILE A 167 -11.17 11.51 20.72
#